data_e21ff4ab44fb4429e3adb7a59880a7b7
#
_entry.id   e21ff4ab44fb4429e3adb7a59880a7b7
#
_cell.length_a   1.000
_cell.length_b   1.000
_cell.length_c   1.000
_cell.angle_alpha   90.00
_cell.angle_beta   90.00
_cell.angle_gamma   90.00
#
_symmetry.space_group_name_H-M   'P 1'
#
loop_
_entity.id
_entity.type
_entity.pdbx_description
1 polymer ?
#
loop_
_entity_poly.entity_id
_entity_poly.type
_entity_poly.pdbx_seq_one_letter_code
_entity_poly.pdbx_strand_id
1 'polypeptide(L)'
;YSVETFLLLLALKLRYPDRIILLRGNHESRQITQVYSFYDECMRKFGSVRIWKECVEVFDCLALGALVDGRIFCVHGGLSPSISTLDNVRSINRVQEVPLEGGVCDLLWSDPEEDVSGWRVSSRGCGYIFGGDIVSKFVADNNLNLICRSHQLVMEGYKWMFNNQLVAVWSAPNYCYRCGNVASIMEVDEYLQSNFKVYEAAPHSERKEPSKNPPPDYFL
;
A
#
# COMPACT_ATOMS: atom_id res chain seq x y z
N TYR A 1 0.36 -11.03 -13.50
CA TYR A 1 -1.02 -11.43 -13.12
C TYR A 1 -1.76 -10.33 -12.34
N SER A 2 -1.43 -9.05 -12.59
CA SER A 2 -2.04 -7.94 -11.84
C SER A 2 -3.54 -7.83 -12.09
N VAL A 3 -3.97 -8.07 -13.33
CA VAL A 3 -5.39 -8.03 -13.69
C VAL A 3 -6.17 -9.12 -12.95
N GLU A 4 -5.69 -10.37 -12.96
CA GLU A 4 -6.35 -11.47 -12.27
C GLU A 4 -6.39 -11.25 -10.76
N THR A 5 -5.31 -10.76 -10.18
CA THR A 5 -5.25 -10.44 -8.74
C THR A 5 -6.28 -9.38 -8.38
N PHE A 6 -6.31 -8.28 -9.14
CA PHE A 6 -7.27 -7.20 -8.91
C PHE A 6 -8.72 -7.67 -9.08
N LEU A 7 -9.01 -8.39 -10.16
CA LEU A 7 -10.37 -8.91 -10.42
C LEU A 7 -10.82 -9.91 -9.35
N LEU A 8 -9.91 -10.75 -8.84
CA LEU A 8 -10.21 -11.65 -7.72
C LEU A 8 -10.58 -10.86 -6.46
N LEU A 9 -9.76 -9.86 -6.09
CA LEU A 9 -10.03 -9.01 -4.93
C LEU A 9 -11.32 -8.21 -5.09
N LEU A 10 -11.60 -7.70 -6.28
CA LEU A 10 -12.84 -6.99 -6.57
C LEU A 10 -14.05 -7.92 -6.48
N ALA A 11 -13.97 -9.14 -7.01
CA ALA A 11 -15.02 -10.14 -6.90
C ALA A 11 -15.29 -10.51 -5.43
N LEU A 12 -14.24 -10.67 -4.62
CA LEU A 12 -14.37 -10.92 -3.19
C LEU A 12 -15.00 -9.71 -2.47
N LYS A 13 -14.62 -8.48 -2.82
CA LYS A 13 -15.24 -7.26 -2.28
C LYS A 13 -16.73 -7.18 -2.62
N LEU A 14 -17.12 -7.51 -3.83
CA LEU A 14 -18.53 -7.55 -4.24
C LEU A 14 -19.30 -8.65 -3.52
N ARG A 15 -18.68 -9.82 -3.33
CA ARG A 15 -19.32 -10.97 -2.66
C ARG A 15 -19.44 -10.77 -1.14
N TYR A 16 -18.47 -10.07 -0.53
CA TYR A 16 -18.37 -9.88 0.91
C TYR A 16 -18.11 -8.40 1.26
N PRO A 17 -19.05 -7.49 0.93
CA PRO A 17 -18.81 -6.04 0.99
C PRO A 17 -18.45 -5.53 2.40
N ASP A 18 -19.01 -6.16 3.45
CA ASP A 18 -18.78 -5.77 4.83
C ASP A 18 -17.56 -6.44 5.48
N ARG A 19 -16.94 -7.40 4.79
CA ARG A 19 -15.83 -8.19 5.32
C ARG A 19 -14.48 -7.89 4.68
N ILE A 20 -14.47 -7.24 3.53
CA ILE A 20 -13.26 -6.93 2.78
C ILE A 20 -13.19 -5.43 2.54
N ILE A 21 -12.09 -4.82 2.94
CA ILE A 21 -11.76 -3.44 2.63
C ILE A 21 -10.52 -3.46 1.74
N LEU A 22 -10.64 -2.90 0.54
CA LEU A 22 -9.52 -2.71 -0.36
C LEU A 22 -8.96 -1.30 -0.16
N LEU A 23 -7.66 -1.20 0.10
CA LEU A 23 -6.96 0.07 0.22
C LEU A 23 -6.33 0.45 -1.11
N ARG A 24 -6.30 1.73 -1.40
CA ARG A 24 -5.59 2.30 -2.53
C ARG A 24 -4.10 2.36 -2.22
N GLY A 25 -3.26 1.87 -3.13
CA GLY A 25 -1.83 2.08 -3.12
C GLY A 25 -1.41 3.14 -4.15
N ASN A 26 -0.15 3.50 -4.14
CA ASN A 26 0.43 4.47 -5.07
C ASN A 26 0.42 3.99 -6.54
N HIS A 27 0.41 2.67 -6.77
CA HIS A 27 0.29 2.08 -8.10
C HIS A 27 -1.13 2.11 -8.65
N GLU A 28 -2.13 2.35 -7.82
CA GLU A 28 -3.54 2.48 -8.23
C GLU A 28 -3.83 3.90 -8.72
N SER A 29 -3.09 4.30 -9.77
CA SER A 29 -3.17 5.61 -10.46
C SER A 29 -2.98 5.47 -11.96
N ARG A 30 -3.49 6.41 -12.74
CA ARG A 30 -3.37 6.39 -14.22
C ARG A 30 -1.92 6.44 -14.66
N GLN A 31 -1.12 7.31 -14.05
CA GLN A 31 0.29 7.47 -14.37
C GLN A 31 1.11 6.21 -14.09
N ILE A 32 1.02 5.71 -12.87
CA ILE A 32 1.85 4.58 -12.42
C ILE A 32 1.47 3.29 -13.14
N THR A 33 0.19 3.06 -13.43
CA THR A 33 -0.25 1.90 -14.22
C THR A 33 0.35 1.86 -15.63
N GLN A 34 0.68 3.01 -16.22
CA GLN A 34 1.30 3.08 -17.54
C GLN A 34 2.82 2.85 -17.47
N VAL A 35 3.47 3.31 -16.39
CA VAL A 35 4.92 3.10 -16.16
C VAL A 35 5.21 1.64 -15.80
N TYR A 36 4.41 1.03 -14.91
CA TYR A 36 4.63 -0.31 -14.37
C TYR A 36 3.76 -1.40 -15.00
N SER A 37 3.38 -1.18 -16.26
CA SER A 37 2.87 -2.24 -17.15
C SER A 37 1.45 -2.76 -16.89
N PHE A 38 0.68 -2.25 -15.91
CA PHE A 38 -0.72 -2.68 -15.75
C PHE A 38 -1.57 -2.31 -16.98
N TYR A 39 -1.32 -1.12 -17.56
CA TYR A 39 -1.91 -0.71 -18.84
C TYR A 39 -1.56 -1.69 -19.96
N ASP A 40 -0.29 -2.02 -20.12
CA ASP A 40 0.19 -2.96 -21.14
C ASP A 40 -0.40 -4.36 -20.94
N GLU A 41 -0.56 -4.80 -19.68
CA GLU A 41 -1.19 -6.08 -19.36
C GLU A 41 -2.66 -6.10 -19.80
N CYS A 42 -3.41 -5.04 -19.54
CA CYS A 42 -4.80 -4.90 -19.99
C CYS A 42 -4.88 -4.93 -21.53
N MET A 43 -4.01 -4.17 -22.21
CA MET A 43 -3.98 -4.14 -23.67
C MET A 43 -3.62 -5.51 -24.26
N ARG A 44 -2.63 -6.18 -23.73
CA ARG A 44 -2.20 -7.51 -24.20
C ARG A 44 -3.27 -8.57 -23.99
N LYS A 45 -3.99 -8.55 -22.88
CA LYS A 45 -5.00 -9.57 -22.53
C LYS A 45 -6.33 -9.35 -23.21
N PHE A 46 -6.75 -8.11 -23.39
CA PHE A 46 -8.10 -7.78 -23.83
C PHE A 46 -8.15 -7.01 -25.17
N GLY A 47 -7.01 -6.56 -25.70
CA GLY A 47 -6.95 -5.81 -26.95
C GLY A 47 -7.68 -4.46 -26.91
N SER A 48 -7.99 -3.93 -25.72
CA SER A 48 -8.81 -2.73 -25.58
C SER A 48 -8.41 -1.91 -24.36
N VAL A 49 -8.31 -0.59 -24.54
CA VAL A 49 -8.09 0.37 -23.46
C VAL A 49 -9.27 0.45 -22.48
N ARG A 50 -10.44 -0.05 -22.86
CA ARG A 50 -11.66 0.05 -22.06
C ARG A 50 -11.48 -0.60 -20.68
N ILE A 51 -10.93 -1.81 -20.63
CA ILE A 51 -10.75 -2.54 -19.37
C ILE A 51 -9.83 -1.76 -18.42
N TRP A 52 -8.74 -1.19 -18.92
CA TRP A 52 -7.88 -0.32 -18.12
C TRP A 52 -8.63 0.91 -17.58
N LYS A 53 -9.44 1.58 -18.41
CA LYS A 53 -10.24 2.73 -17.97
C LYS A 53 -11.20 2.35 -16.83
N GLU A 54 -11.94 1.27 -16.98
CA GLU A 54 -12.86 0.78 -15.95
C GLU A 54 -12.11 0.46 -14.63
N CYS A 55 -10.93 -0.16 -14.72
CA CYS A 55 -10.10 -0.44 -13.54
C CYS A 55 -9.64 0.83 -12.82
N VAL A 56 -9.13 1.84 -13.55
CA VAL A 56 -8.64 3.07 -12.92
C VAL A 56 -9.76 3.93 -12.33
N GLU A 57 -10.97 3.87 -12.88
CA GLU A 57 -12.16 4.47 -12.26
C GLU A 57 -12.51 3.78 -10.92
N VAL A 58 -12.36 2.45 -10.83
CA VAL A 58 -12.51 1.74 -9.56
C VAL A 58 -11.40 2.11 -8.59
N PHE A 59 -10.16 2.30 -9.06
CA PHE A 59 -9.03 2.74 -8.21
C PHE A 59 -9.31 4.06 -7.50
N ASP A 60 -9.93 5.02 -8.19
CA ASP A 60 -10.32 6.30 -7.59
C ASP A 60 -11.31 6.12 -6.41
N CYS A 61 -12.10 5.06 -6.42
CA CYS A 61 -13.09 4.76 -5.39
C CYS A 61 -12.53 3.98 -4.19
N LEU A 62 -11.29 3.45 -4.27
CA LEU A 62 -10.68 2.69 -3.19
C LEU A 62 -10.48 3.55 -1.94
N ALA A 63 -10.54 2.91 -0.76
CA ALA A 63 -10.32 3.59 0.50
C ALA A 63 -8.85 4.00 0.65
N LEU A 64 -8.57 5.19 1.20
CA LEU A 64 -7.22 5.66 1.49
C LEU A 64 -6.64 5.05 2.78
N GLY A 65 -7.49 4.63 3.68
CA GLY A 65 -7.12 3.96 4.92
C GLY A 65 -8.27 3.18 5.51
N ALA A 66 -7.96 2.32 6.47
CA ALA A 66 -8.94 1.57 7.26
C ALA A 66 -8.59 1.62 8.74
N LEU A 67 -9.60 1.55 9.58
CA LEU A 67 -9.44 1.53 11.02
C LEU A 67 -9.98 0.21 11.57
N VAL A 68 -9.11 -0.61 12.15
CA VAL A 68 -9.49 -1.87 12.78
C VAL A 68 -9.73 -1.62 14.26
N ASP A 69 -10.93 -1.91 14.72
CA ASP A 69 -11.41 -1.78 16.10
C ASP A 69 -11.09 -0.41 16.76
N GLY A 70 -11.05 0.65 15.97
CA GLY A 70 -10.71 1.99 16.47
C GLY A 70 -9.28 2.16 16.95
N ARG A 71 -8.39 1.18 16.77
CA ARG A 71 -7.05 1.12 17.37
C ARG A 71 -5.91 0.90 16.40
N ILE A 72 -6.14 0.26 15.26
CA ILE A 72 -5.09 0.02 14.25
C ILE A 72 -5.46 0.79 13.00
N PHE A 73 -4.63 1.75 12.62
CA PHE A 73 -4.78 2.50 11.38
C PHE A 73 -3.98 1.85 10.27
N CYS A 74 -4.67 1.36 9.24
CA CYS A 74 -4.07 0.77 8.05
C CYS A 74 -4.05 1.81 6.92
N VAL A 75 -2.89 1.99 6.30
CA VAL A 75 -2.65 2.91 5.19
C VAL A 75 -1.59 2.32 4.27
N HIS A 76 -1.56 2.67 2.99
CA HIS A 76 -0.56 2.09 2.07
C HIS A 76 0.84 2.65 2.30
N GLY A 77 1.05 3.95 2.15
CA GLY A 77 2.33 4.64 2.32
C GLY A 77 2.58 5.02 3.78
N GLY A 78 2.08 6.15 4.21
CA GLY A 78 2.34 6.62 5.57
C GLY A 78 1.53 7.84 5.98
N LEU A 79 2.15 8.69 6.77
CA LEU A 79 1.54 9.89 7.33
C LEU A 79 1.77 11.12 6.44
N SER A 80 1.05 12.19 6.72
CA SER A 80 1.13 13.48 6.04
C SER A 80 1.28 14.63 7.03
N PRO A 81 2.11 15.62 6.74
CA PRO A 81 2.17 16.83 7.57
C PRO A 81 0.88 17.67 7.54
N SER A 82 0.03 17.46 6.52
CA SER A 82 -1.27 18.13 6.40
C SER A 82 -2.42 17.39 7.08
N ILE A 83 -2.18 16.17 7.62
CA ILE A 83 -3.19 15.31 8.21
C ILE A 83 -2.77 14.97 9.64
N SER A 84 -3.41 15.58 10.61
CA SER A 84 -3.14 15.35 12.04
C SER A 84 -4.13 14.39 12.70
N THR A 85 -5.31 14.22 12.12
CA THR A 85 -6.37 13.38 12.70
C THR A 85 -6.98 12.43 11.68
N LEU A 86 -7.58 11.33 12.17
CA LEU A 86 -8.36 10.41 11.34
C LEU A 86 -9.57 11.10 10.69
N ASP A 87 -10.12 12.15 11.32
CA ASP A 87 -11.21 12.92 10.73
C ASP A 87 -10.74 13.74 9.53
N ASN A 88 -9.49 14.20 9.52
CA ASN A 88 -8.91 14.80 8.32
C ASN A 88 -8.85 13.78 7.17
N VAL A 89 -8.48 12.52 7.44
CA VAL A 89 -8.51 11.45 6.43
C VAL A 89 -9.92 11.21 5.91
N ARG A 90 -10.93 11.16 6.80
CA ARG A 90 -12.35 10.95 6.43
C ARG A 90 -12.91 12.08 5.58
N SER A 91 -12.42 13.31 5.77
CA SER A 91 -12.89 14.49 5.03
C SER A 91 -12.35 14.60 3.61
N ILE A 92 -11.36 13.77 3.25
CA ILE A 92 -10.77 13.79 1.91
C ILE A 92 -11.78 13.31 0.87
N ASN A 93 -11.96 14.10 -0.20
CA ASN A 93 -12.60 13.60 -1.41
C ASN A 93 -11.61 12.67 -2.13
N ARG A 94 -11.76 11.36 -1.93
CA ARG A 94 -10.84 10.37 -2.50
C ARG A 94 -11.11 10.02 -3.96
N VAL A 95 -12.32 10.34 -4.47
CA VAL A 95 -12.73 9.98 -5.84
C VAL A 95 -12.04 10.92 -6.82
N GLN A 96 -10.75 10.69 -7.03
CA GLN A 96 -9.91 11.51 -7.89
C GLN A 96 -8.64 10.75 -8.29
N GLU A 97 -7.95 11.23 -9.32
CA GLU A 97 -6.57 10.80 -9.59
C GLU A 97 -5.64 11.19 -8.42
N VAL A 98 -4.57 10.43 -8.21
CA VAL A 98 -3.57 10.75 -7.20
C VAL A 98 -2.89 12.07 -7.57
N PRO A 99 -3.03 13.13 -6.76
CA PRO A 99 -2.36 14.39 -7.04
C PRO A 99 -0.84 14.28 -6.80
N LEU A 100 -0.08 15.25 -7.31
CA LEU A 100 1.38 15.28 -7.14
C LEU A 100 1.82 15.66 -5.72
N GLU A 101 0.94 16.27 -4.94
CA GLU A 101 1.20 16.73 -3.57
C GLU A 101 -0.08 16.72 -2.72
N GLY A 102 0.07 16.88 -1.41
CA GLY A 102 -1.03 16.95 -0.45
C GLY A 102 -1.42 15.61 0.13
N GLY A 103 -2.45 15.63 1.00
CA GLY A 103 -2.77 14.49 1.87
C GLY A 103 -3.00 13.17 1.17
N VAL A 104 -3.65 13.14 0.01
CA VAL A 104 -3.84 11.90 -0.78
C VAL A 104 -2.50 11.36 -1.24
N CYS A 105 -1.65 12.22 -1.83
CA CYS A 105 -0.31 11.84 -2.25
C CYS A 105 0.51 11.28 -1.06
N ASP A 106 0.51 12.00 0.05
CA ASP A 106 1.30 11.64 1.22
C ASP A 106 0.90 10.30 1.84
N LEU A 107 -0.42 10.04 1.97
CA LEU A 107 -0.92 8.76 2.47
C LEU A 107 -0.51 7.57 1.60
N LEU A 108 -0.24 7.79 0.32
CA LEU A 108 0.13 6.75 -0.64
C LEU A 108 1.66 6.62 -0.85
N TRP A 109 2.44 7.67 -0.58
CA TRP A 109 3.86 7.74 -0.95
C TRP A 109 4.83 7.96 0.21
N SER A 110 4.37 8.41 1.39
CA SER A 110 5.26 8.71 2.51
C SER A 110 5.82 7.45 3.16
N ASP A 111 7.04 7.54 3.66
CA ASP A 111 7.79 6.44 4.27
C ASP A 111 8.27 6.78 5.69
N PRO A 112 8.19 5.83 6.64
CA PRO A 112 8.84 5.94 7.95
C PRO A 112 10.34 5.66 7.85
N GLU A 113 11.16 6.39 8.63
CA GLU A 113 12.60 6.13 8.73
C GLU A 113 13.10 6.32 10.16
N GLU A 114 13.84 5.34 10.69
CA GLU A 114 14.24 5.30 12.11
C GLU A 114 15.25 6.40 12.47
N ASP A 115 16.10 6.81 11.53
CA ASP A 115 17.14 7.81 11.73
C ASP A 115 16.67 9.26 11.48
N VAL A 116 15.35 9.46 11.27
CA VAL A 116 14.76 10.77 11.03
C VAL A 116 13.97 11.24 12.24
N SER A 117 14.07 12.52 12.57
CA SER A 117 13.18 13.23 13.48
C SER A 117 12.39 14.28 12.70
N GLY A 118 11.09 14.37 12.94
CA GLY A 118 10.18 15.24 12.21
C GLY A 118 9.93 14.76 10.79
N TRP A 119 9.83 15.72 9.89
CA TRP A 119 9.51 15.51 8.48
C TRP A 119 10.70 15.85 7.58
N ARG A 120 10.90 15.05 6.53
CA ARG A 120 11.84 15.30 5.44
C ARG A 120 11.16 15.03 4.10
N VAL A 121 11.53 15.78 3.08
CA VAL A 121 11.03 15.52 1.70
C VAL A 121 11.54 14.15 1.24
N SER A 122 10.65 13.37 0.64
CA SER A 122 10.99 12.04 0.11
C SER A 122 11.86 12.14 -1.13
N SER A 123 12.85 11.25 -1.24
CA SER A 123 13.65 11.08 -2.46
C SER A 123 12.87 10.47 -3.63
N ARG A 124 11.65 9.98 -3.38
CA ARG A 124 10.76 9.45 -4.44
C ARG A 124 10.18 10.54 -5.35
N GLY A 125 10.39 11.83 -5.02
CA GLY A 125 9.86 12.95 -5.77
C GLY A 125 8.46 13.40 -5.34
N CYS A 126 7.81 12.67 -4.42
CA CYS A 126 6.53 13.00 -3.79
C CYS A 126 6.43 12.35 -2.41
N GLY A 127 5.50 12.83 -1.57
CA GLY A 127 5.37 12.39 -0.19
C GLY A 127 6.51 12.84 0.72
N TYR A 128 6.55 12.30 1.92
CA TYR A 128 7.51 12.67 2.96
C TYR A 128 8.15 11.44 3.59
N ILE A 129 9.32 11.66 4.20
CA ILE A 129 9.91 10.74 5.16
C ILE A 129 9.60 11.29 6.55
N PHE A 130 9.21 10.42 7.48
CA PHE A 130 8.81 10.82 8.83
C PHE A 130 9.42 9.91 9.90
N GLY A 131 9.74 10.53 11.04
CA GLY A 131 10.37 9.86 12.17
C GLY A 131 9.41 9.29 13.20
N GLY A 132 9.98 8.63 14.22
CA GLY A 132 9.23 8.03 15.31
C GLY A 132 8.48 9.03 16.20
N ASP A 133 8.96 10.27 16.29
CA ASP A 133 8.28 11.36 16.98
C ASP A 133 6.95 11.73 16.33
N ILE A 134 6.88 11.71 14.99
CA ILE A 134 5.66 11.93 14.22
C ILE A 134 4.68 10.76 14.42
N VAL A 135 5.20 9.52 14.37
CA VAL A 135 4.39 8.31 14.62
C VAL A 135 3.78 8.35 16.02
N SER A 136 4.60 8.60 17.05
CA SER A 136 4.15 8.65 18.44
C SER A 136 3.10 9.74 18.67
N LYS A 137 3.29 10.90 18.06
CA LYS A 137 2.33 11.99 18.13
C LYS A 137 0.99 11.61 17.47
N PHE A 138 1.03 11.07 16.24
CA PHE A 138 -0.19 10.68 15.51
C PHE A 138 -0.96 9.58 16.23
N VAL A 139 -0.26 8.57 16.76
CA VAL A 139 -0.84 7.47 17.56
C VAL A 139 -1.52 8.02 18.80
N ALA A 140 -0.86 8.92 19.55
CA ALA A 140 -1.42 9.53 20.76
C ALA A 140 -2.64 10.43 20.47
N ASP A 141 -2.53 11.33 19.49
CA ASP A 141 -3.56 12.29 19.13
C ASP A 141 -4.85 11.60 18.62
N ASN A 142 -4.73 10.39 18.03
CA ASN A 142 -5.83 9.64 17.46
C ASN A 142 -6.27 8.42 18.29
N ASN A 143 -5.73 8.26 19.51
CA ASN A 143 -6.04 7.13 20.40
C ASN A 143 -5.83 5.77 19.74
N LEU A 144 -4.77 5.63 18.96
CA LEU A 144 -4.37 4.41 18.28
C LEU A 144 -3.39 3.60 19.11
N ASN A 145 -3.24 2.32 18.78
CA ASN A 145 -2.18 1.46 19.28
C ASN A 145 -1.11 1.23 18.22
N LEU A 146 -1.50 1.24 16.93
CA LEU A 146 -0.64 0.79 15.84
C LEU A 146 -1.00 1.48 14.53
N ILE A 147 0.03 1.78 13.74
CA ILE A 147 -0.06 2.09 12.31
C ILE A 147 0.45 0.87 11.54
N CYS A 148 -0.38 0.31 10.66
CA CYS A 148 -0.02 -0.79 9.77
C CYS A 148 0.09 -0.27 8.33
N ARG A 149 1.23 -0.47 7.68
CA ARG A 149 1.50 0.06 6.33
C ARG A 149 2.28 -0.94 5.47
N SER A 150 2.42 -0.64 4.20
CA SER A 150 3.19 -1.42 3.22
C SER A 150 4.25 -0.54 2.52
N HIS A 151 4.27 -0.47 1.20
CA HIS A 151 5.00 0.44 0.31
C HIS A 151 6.52 0.27 0.27
N GLN A 152 7.22 -0.02 1.37
CA GLN A 152 8.65 -0.32 1.39
C GLN A 152 8.90 -1.82 1.45
N LEU A 153 9.85 -2.28 0.63
CA LEU A 153 10.27 -3.69 0.62
C LEU A 153 10.86 -4.09 1.97
N VAL A 154 10.37 -5.20 2.51
CA VAL A 154 10.91 -5.84 3.71
C VAL A 154 11.29 -7.28 3.37
N MET A 155 12.57 -7.63 3.55
CA MET A 155 13.10 -8.93 3.15
C MET A 155 12.45 -10.09 3.91
N GLU A 156 12.13 -9.88 5.18
CA GLU A 156 11.52 -10.84 6.09
C GLU A 156 9.99 -10.85 6.03
N GLY A 157 9.39 -10.06 5.15
CA GLY A 157 7.95 -9.94 4.97
C GLY A 157 7.27 -8.95 5.91
N TYR A 158 7.83 -8.64 7.06
CA TYR A 158 7.33 -7.59 7.96
C TYR A 158 8.46 -7.00 8.80
N LYS A 159 8.27 -5.74 9.25
CA LYS A 159 9.22 -5.03 10.13
C LYS A 159 8.46 -4.16 11.14
N TRP A 160 8.73 -4.39 12.43
CA TRP A 160 8.30 -3.49 13.49
C TRP A 160 9.24 -2.29 13.61
N MET A 161 8.67 -1.11 13.86
CA MET A 161 9.39 0.15 13.99
C MET A 161 8.83 0.97 15.17
N PHE A 162 9.63 1.90 15.68
CA PHE A 162 9.22 2.90 16.66
C PHE A 162 8.52 2.32 17.90
N ASN A 163 9.22 1.43 18.63
CA ASN A 163 8.68 0.75 19.80
C ASN A 163 7.34 0.05 19.54
N ASN A 164 7.22 -0.61 18.39
CA ASN A 164 6.03 -1.32 17.94
C ASN A 164 4.77 -0.45 17.71
N GLN A 165 4.95 0.86 17.51
CA GLN A 165 3.86 1.75 17.14
C GLN A 165 3.57 1.77 15.63
N LEU A 166 4.48 1.21 14.82
CA LEU A 166 4.30 1.05 13.39
C LEU A 166 4.81 -0.32 12.96
N VAL A 167 4.09 -0.94 12.03
CA VAL A 167 4.53 -2.17 11.36
C VAL A 167 4.42 -2.02 9.84
N ALA A 168 5.50 -2.34 9.15
CA ALA A 168 5.50 -2.55 7.70
C ALA A 168 5.16 -4.01 7.41
N VAL A 169 4.18 -4.27 6.55
CA VAL A 169 3.76 -5.61 6.11
C VAL A 169 3.91 -5.68 4.60
N TRP A 170 4.74 -6.59 4.13
CA TRP A 170 5.02 -6.77 2.71
C TRP A 170 4.47 -8.11 2.21
N SER A 171 3.56 -8.09 1.25
CA SER A 171 2.83 -9.28 0.80
C SER A 171 3.13 -9.69 -0.66
N ALA A 172 4.22 -9.17 -1.27
CA ALA A 172 4.65 -9.55 -2.61
C ALA A 172 5.99 -10.32 -2.55
N PRO A 173 5.97 -11.67 -2.55
CA PRO A 173 7.18 -12.46 -2.42
C PRO A 173 8.04 -12.39 -3.69
N ASN A 174 9.36 -12.45 -3.53
CA ASN A 174 10.34 -12.31 -4.62
C ASN A 174 10.01 -11.14 -5.55
N TYR A 175 9.91 -9.95 -4.94
CA TYR A 175 9.49 -8.72 -5.64
C TYR A 175 10.33 -8.48 -6.90
N CYS A 176 9.66 -8.04 -7.97
CA CYS A 176 10.24 -7.88 -9.30
C CYS A 176 10.92 -9.15 -9.84
N TYR A 177 10.57 -10.33 -9.34
CA TYR A 177 11.14 -11.64 -9.65
C TYR A 177 12.63 -11.81 -9.30
N ARG A 178 13.22 -10.89 -8.53
CA ARG A 178 14.67 -10.84 -8.27
C ARG A 178 15.06 -10.49 -6.83
N CYS A 179 14.18 -9.86 -6.04
CA CYS A 179 14.57 -9.37 -4.72
C CYS A 179 14.81 -10.49 -3.69
N GLY A 180 14.26 -11.70 -3.92
CA GLY A 180 14.46 -12.86 -3.04
C GLY A 180 13.82 -12.75 -1.67
N ASN A 181 12.95 -11.74 -1.45
CA ASN A 181 12.24 -11.54 -0.20
C ASN A 181 11.09 -12.54 -0.03
N VAL A 182 10.77 -12.85 1.20
CA VAL A 182 9.51 -13.50 1.56
C VAL A 182 8.39 -12.46 1.71
N ALA A 183 7.17 -12.92 1.85
CA ALA A 183 6.00 -12.08 2.08
C ALA A 183 5.29 -12.47 3.37
N SER A 184 4.42 -11.60 3.87
CA SER A 184 3.66 -11.89 5.07
C SER A 184 2.22 -11.40 4.99
N ILE A 185 1.39 -11.99 5.86
CA ILE A 185 0.05 -11.54 6.21
C ILE A 185 0.04 -11.34 7.72
N MET A 186 -0.45 -10.20 8.18
CA MET A 186 -0.69 -9.92 9.58
C MET A 186 -2.10 -10.36 9.95
N GLU A 187 -2.21 -11.28 10.90
CA GLU A 187 -3.47 -11.68 11.53
C GLU A 187 -3.60 -10.95 12.87
N VAL A 188 -4.80 -10.47 13.14
CA VAL A 188 -5.12 -9.77 14.39
C VAL A 188 -6.30 -10.48 15.04
N ASP A 189 -6.15 -10.86 16.30
CA ASP A 189 -7.20 -11.52 17.08
C ASP A 189 -8.17 -10.52 17.74
N GLU A 190 -9.12 -11.04 18.48
CA GLU A 190 -10.14 -10.25 19.21
C GLU A 190 -9.56 -9.37 20.33
N TYR A 191 -8.31 -9.63 20.77
CA TYR A 191 -7.57 -8.84 21.75
C TYR A 191 -6.57 -7.88 21.10
N LEU A 192 -6.61 -7.74 19.78
CA LEU A 192 -5.67 -6.96 18.97
C LEU A 192 -4.22 -7.49 19.05
N GLN A 193 -4.03 -8.77 19.40
CA GLN A 193 -2.73 -9.41 19.31
C GLN A 193 -2.41 -9.75 17.86
N SER A 194 -1.19 -9.38 17.45
CA SER A 194 -0.74 -9.58 16.06
C SER A 194 0.05 -10.87 15.93
N ASN A 195 -0.21 -11.63 14.88
CA ASN A 195 0.59 -12.76 14.44
C ASN A 195 0.87 -12.67 12.96
N PHE A 196 2.00 -13.18 12.47
CA PHE A 196 2.39 -13.10 11.08
C PHE A 196 2.48 -14.50 10.46
N LYS A 197 1.83 -14.66 9.30
CA LYS A 197 2.06 -15.79 8.42
C LYS A 197 3.02 -15.38 7.32
N VAL A 198 4.20 -15.95 7.32
CA VAL A 198 5.24 -15.73 6.32
C VAL A 198 5.14 -16.79 5.23
N TYR A 199 5.29 -16.39 3.97
CA TYR A 199 5.24 -17.31 2.83
C TYR A 199 6.23 -16.90 1.74
N GLU A 200 6.64 -17.89 0.96
CA GLU A 200 7.58 -17.74 -0.17
C GLU A 200 6.84 -17.56 -1.50
N ALA A 201 7.59 -17.21 -2.52
CA ALA A 201 7.06 -17.17 -3.88
C ALA A 201 6.74 -18.60 -4.39
N ALA A 202 5.73 -18.70 -5.26
CA ALA A 202 5.46 -19.94 -5.96
C ALA A 202 6.71 -20.44 -6.72
N PRO A 203 6.91 -21.76 -6.84
CA PRO A 203 8.06 -22.33 -7.59
C PRO A 203 8.13 -21.82 -9.02
N HIS A 204 9.36 -21.67 -9.55
CA HIS A 204 9.58 -21.23 -10.94
C HIS A 204 8.83 -22.07 -11.98
N SER A 205 8.66 -23.38 -11.71
CA SER A 205 7.90 -24.29 -12.60
C SER A 205 6.42 -23.96 -12.72
N GLU A 206 5.86 -23.26 -11.73
CA GLU A 206 4.42 -22.95 -11.66
C GLU A 206 4.10 -21.51 -12.07
N ARG A 207 5.12 -20.65 -12.23
CA ARG A 207 4.96 -19.26 -12.61
C ARG A 207 5.69 -18.95 -13.92
N LYS A 208 5.07 -18.11 -14.74
CA LYS A 208 5.73 -17.54 -15.92
C LYS A 208 6.27 -16.16 -15.57
N GLU A 209 7.55 -15.97 -15.75
CA GLU A 209 8.15 -14.63 -15.66
C GLU A 209 7.74 -13.76 -16.87
N PRO A 210 7.56 -12.45 -16.68
CA PRO A 210 7.30 -11.55 -17.78
C PRO A 210 8.47 -11.55 -18.78
N SER A 211 8.17 -11.44 -20.05
CA SER A 211 9.19 -11.37 -21.13
C SER A 211 9.93 -10.03 -21.20
N LYS A 212 9.49 -9.01 -20.49
CA LYS A 212 10.15 -7.70 -20.40
C LYS A 212 10.98 -7.60 -19.13
N ASN A 213 12.11 -6.94 -19.20
CA ASN A 213 12.88 -6.56 -18.02
C ASN A 213 11.99 -5.72 -17.10
N PRO A 214 12.06 -5.95 -15.78
CA PRO A 214 11.34 -5.11 -14.83
C PRO A 214 11.78 -3.65 -15.00
N PRO A 215 10.88 -2.69 -14.74
CA PRO A 215 11.22 -1.27 -14.79
C PRO A 215 12.36 -0.96 -13.80
N PRO A 216 13.14 0.10 -14.06
CA PRO A 216 14.24 0.48 -13.18
C PRO A 216 13.76 0.82 -11.77
N ASP A 217 14.66 0.62 -10.80
CA ASP A 217 14.40 0.64 -9.33
C ASP A 217 14.12 2.03 -8.72
N TYR A 218 13.72 3.01 -9.50
CA TYR A 218 13.52 4.39 -9.01
C TYR A 218 12.46 4.54 -7.89
N PHE A 219 11.71 3.48 -7.59
CA PHE A 219 10.60 3.52 -6.64
C PHE A 219 10.56 2.32 -5.67
N LEU A 220 11.68 1.60 -5.54
CA LEU A 220 11.85 0.54 -4.52
C LEU A 220 12.25 1.11 -3.18
#